data_e85b60235e4e57d8cc1faf2ab4e40201
#
_entry.id   e85b60235e4e57d8cc1faf2ab4e40201
#
_cell.length_a   1.000
_cell.length_b   1.000
_cell.length_c   1.000
_cell.angle_alpha   90.00
_cell.angle_beta   90.00
_cell.angle_gamma   90.00
#
_symmetry.space_group_name_H-M   'P 1'
#
loop_
_entity.id
_entity.type
_entity.pdbx_description
1 polymer ?
#
loop_
_entity_poly.entity_id
_entity_poly.type
_entity_poly.pdbx_seq_one_letter_code
_entity_poly.pdbx_strand_id
1 'polypeptide(L)'
;MRRTVSKITDWHLGFRNSNFFLVDSQLGWLPSVLTSGTDDHLLHKSVANMNYATSSANLSEDPLKDKDNHRVSDMLIDSFGRMHTYLRISLTERCNLRCHYCMPPEGVDLTPKPQLLSLNEILRLAYLFVTSGVDKIRLTGGEPTVRKDIEEACFHLSKLKGLKTLAMTTNGLTLARKLPKLKESGLTSVNISLDTLVPAKFEFLTRRKGHEKVMESINAAIEVGYNPVKVNCVVMRGFNDDEICDFVELTRDRPINIRFIEFMPFDGNVWNVKKLVPYAEMLDTVVKKFPGLRRMQDHPTETAKNFKVDGHHGNVSFITSMTEHFCAGCNRLRLLADGNFKVSLRDPLRQNASDDELREIIGAAVKRKKAAHAGMFDIAKTANRPMIHIGG
;
A
#
# COMPACT_ATOMS: atom_id res chain seq x y z
N MET A 1 -3.45 -12.82 -34.31
CA MET A 1 -4.63 -12.09 -33.79
C MET A 1 -5.83 -12.98 -33.39
N ARG A 2 -6.07 -14.14 -34.04
CA ARG A 2 -7.26 -14.99 -33.70
C ARG A 2 -7.12 -15.89 -32.45
N ARG A 3 -5.92 -16.14 -31.92
CA ARG A 3 -5.72 -16.99 -30.72
C ARG A 3 -5.93 -16.27 -29.37
N THR A 4 -5.95 -14.95 -29.37
CA THR A 4 -6.06 -14.14 -28.13
C THR A 4 -7.51 -13.99 -27.66
N VAL A 5 -8.50 -14.08 -28.56
CA VAL A 5 -9.92 -13.89 -28.26
C VAL A 5 -10.55 -15.11 -27.57
N SER A 6 -10.09 -16.33 -27.88
CA SER A 6 -10.67 -17.54 -27.27
C SER A 6 -10.32 -17.71 -25.78
N LYS A 7 -9.18 -17.20 -25.33
CA LYS A 7 -8.77 -17.27 -23.91
C LYS A 7 -9.51 -16.32 -22.99
N ILE A 8 -10.15 -15.27 -23.54
CA ILE A 8 -10.93 -14.30 -22.76
C ILE A 8 -12.32 -14.86 -22.40
N THR A 9 -12.88 -15.71 -23.26
CA THR A 9 -14.22 -16.32 -23.05
C THR A 9 -14.23 -17.35 -21.91
N ASP A 10 -13.13 -18.07 -21.68
CA ASP A 10 -13.06 -19.07 -20.59
C ASP A 10 -13.07 -18.45 -19.20
N TRP A 11 -12.79 -17.15 -19.09
CA TRP A 11 -12.86 -16.43 -17.82
C TRP A 11 -14.30 -16.18 -17.35
N HIS A 12 -15.25 -16.08 -18.27
CA HIS A 12 -16.69 -15.91 -17.96
C HIS A 12 -17.40 -17.20 -17.54
N LEU A 13 -16.92 -18.36 -18.00
CA LEU A 13 -17.60 -19.64 -17.73
C LEU A 13 -17.33 -20.22 -16.33
N GLY A 14 -16.35 -19.70 -15.60
CA GLY A 14 -16.04 -20.09 -14.21
C GLY A 14 -17.01 -19.52 -13.15
N PHE A 15 -18.00 -18.71 -13.53
CA PHE A 15 -18.93 -18.04 -12.62
C PHE A 15 -20.27 -18.78 -12.39
N ARG A 16 -20.52 -19.89 -13.06
CA ARG A 16 -21.76 -20.66 -12.87
C ARG A 16 -21.44 -21.97 -12.15
N ASN A 17 -21.59 -21.98 -10.87
CA ASN A 17 -21.90 -23.07 -9.92
C ASN A 17 -20.95 -23.08 -8.71
N SER A 18 -21.34 -22.40 -7.68
CA SER A 18 -21.09 -22.85 -6.30
C SER A 18 -22.16 -22.23 -5.39
N ASN A 19 -23.13 -23.06 -5.06
CA ASN A 19 -24.03 -22.84 -3.93
C ASN A 19 -23.18 -22.80 -2.66
N PHE A 20 -23.08 -21.66 -2.00
CA PHE A 20 -22.50 -21.55 -0.67
C PHE A 20 -23.60 -21.73 0.36
N PHE A 21 -23.48 -22.77 1.16
CA PHE A 21 -24.23 -22.95 2.39
C PHE A 21 -23.82 -21.85 3.39
N LEU A 22 -24.82 -21.15 3.88
CA LEU A 22 -24.73 -20.28 5.05
C LEU A 22 -24.50 -21.15 6.30
N VAL A 23 -23.38 -20.98 6.96
CA VAL A 23 -23.19 -21.46 8.34
C VAL A 23 -23.30 -20.23 9.24
N ASP A 24 -24.37 -20.23 10.00
CA ASP A 24 -24.71 -19.27 11.04
C ASP A 24 -23.76 -19.49 12.23
N SER A 25 -22.99 -18.49 12.63
CA SER A 25 -22.26 -18.48 13.88
C SER A 25 -22.66 -17.26 14.69
N GLN A 26 -23.65 -17.47 15.54
CA GLN A 26 -24.00 -16.58 16.63
C GLN A 26 -22.86 -16.49 17.62
N LEU A 27 -22.35 -15.28 17.86
CA LEU A 27 -21.69 -14.91 19.09
C LEU A 27 -22.20 -13.53 19.54
N GLY A 28 -22.88 -13.57 20.66
CA GLY A 28 -23.71 -12.52 21.20
C GLY A 28 -22.96 -11.23 21.58
N TRP A 29 -23.65 -10.14 21.35
CA TRP A 29 -23.40 -8.85 21.93
C TRP A 29 -24.47 -8.58 22.99
N LEU A 30 -24.03 -8.30 24.22
CA LEU A 30 -24.90 -7.79 25.29
C LEU A 30 -25.19 -6.31 25.04
N PRO A 31 -26.43 -5.84 25.18
CA PRO A 31 -26.76 -4.42 25.06
C PRO A 31 -26.57 -3.72 26.41
N SER A 32 -25.92 -2.57 26.42
CA SER A 32 -25.92 -1.65 27.54
C SER A 32 -27.19 -0.79 27.52
N VAL A 33 -27.79 -0.72 28.69
CA VAL A 33 -29.06 -0.13 29.06
C VAL A 33 -29.08 1.38 28.79
N LEU A 34 -30.16 1.85 28.14
CA LEU A 34 -30.63 3.23 28.06
C LEU A 34 -31.23 3.67 29.38
N THR A 35 -30.80 4.80 29.91
CA THR A 35 -31.62 5.63 30.82
C THR A 35 -31.87 6.97 30.19
N SER A 36 -33.13 7.24 30.04
CA SER A 36 -33.75 8.51 29.62
C SER A 36 -33.65 9.59 30.69
N GLY A 37 -33.39 10.81 30.30
CA GLY A 37 -33.54 11.99 31.12
C GLY A 37 -33.67 13.24 30.26
N THR A 38 -34.86 13.72 30.13
CA THR A 38 -35.27 15.02 29.58
C THR A 38 -34.74 16.16 30.42
N ASP A 39 -34.29 17.28 29.80
CA ASP A 39 -34.87 18.61 30.03
C ASP A 39 -34.22 19.69 29.13
N ASP A 40 -35.10 20.49 28.57
CA ASP A 40 -34.90 21.74 27.85
C ASP A 40 -34.24 22.83 28.69
N HIS A 41 -33.45 23.74 28.08
CA HIS A 41 -33.66 25.18 28.01
C HIS A 41 -32.45 25.92 27.36
N LEU A 42 -32.77 26.58 26.24
CA LEU A 42 -32.33 27.92 25.80
C LEU A 42 -31.04 28.53 26.39
N LEU A 43 -30.08 28.90 25.51
CA LEU A 43 -29.66 30.31 25.39
C LEU A 43 -28.70 30.51 24.19
N HIS A 44 -29.08 31.47 23.37
CA HIS A 44 -28.30 32.13 22.30
C HIS A 44 -27.08 32.89 22.83
N LYS A 45 -26.10 33.03 21.90
CA LYS A 45 -24.96 33.99 21.78
C LYS A 45 -23.62 33.27 21.94
N SER A 46 -22.63 33.51 21.14
CA SER A 46 -22.20 34.55 20.19
C SER A 46 -21.05 34.03 19.38
N VAL A 47 -21.02 34.38 18.09
CA VAL A 47 -19.87 34.19 17.21
C VAL A 47 -18.72 35.06 17.72
N ALA A 48 -17.60 34.45 18.07
CA ALA A 48 -16.36 35.17 18.31
C ALA A 48 -15.33 34.75 17.27
N ASN A 49 -14.97 35.68 16.39
CA ASN A 49 -13.84 35.64 15.48
C ASN A 49 -12.55 35.36 16.25
N MET A 50 -11.86 34.29 15.94
CA MET A 50 -10.46 34.13 16.31
C MET A 50 -9.58 34.56 15.16
N ASN A 51 -9.11 35.80 15.22
CA ASN A 51 -8.01 36.31 14.43
C ASN A 51 -6.72 35.60 14.85
N TYR A 52 -6.08 34.93 13.92
CA TYR A 52 -4.70 34.48 14.10
C TYR A 52 -3.76 35.68 13.98
N ALA A 53 -3.28 36.17 15.11
CA ALA A 53 -2.22 37.13 15.17
C ALA A 53 -0.92 36.47 14.79
N THR A 54 -0.28 36.95 13.71
CA THR A 54 1.10 36.68 13.35
C THR A 54 2.00 37.38 14.37
N SER A 55 2.55 36.63 15.30
CA SER A 55 3.61 37.09 16.18
C SER A 55 4.96 36.71 15.56
N SER A 56 5.63 37.70 14.97
CA SER A 56 7.06 37.66 14.65
C SER A 56 7.85 37.75 15.94
N ALA A 57 8.34 36.61 16.45
CA ALA A 57 9.29 36.59 17.55
C ALA A 57 10.69 36.30 17.01
N ASN A 58 11.61 37.19 17.32
CA ASN A 58 13.03 37.15 17.04
C ASN A 58 13.68 35.83 17.49
N LEU A 59 14.33 35.16 16.56
CA LEU A 59 15.23 34.04 16.85
C LEU A 59 16.64 34.60 17.14
N SER A 60 16.95 34.75 18.40
CA SER A 60 18.31 34.81 18.90
C SER A 60 18.47 33.71 19.96
N GLU A 61 19.62 33.02 19.84
CA GLU A 61 20.22 32.11 20.82
C GLU A 61 19.83 30.62 20.71
N ASP A 62 20.80 29.88 20.25
CA ASP A 62 20.96 28.45 20.26
C ASP A 62 21.31 27.97 21.68
N PRO A 63 20.42 27.24 22.34
CA PRO A 63 20.80 26.46 23.49
C PRO A 63 20.26 25.04 23.39
N LEU A 64 20.90 24.17 22.66
CA LEU A 64 20.74 22.72 22.90
C LEU A 64 21.85 21.96 22.16
N LYS A 65 23.04 21.94 22.77
CA LYS A 65 23.90 20.78 22.71
C LYS A 65 23.16 19.65 23.44
N ASP A 66 22.13 19.12 22.84
CA ASP A 66 21.50 17.88 23.29
C ASP A 66 22.36 16.73 22.79
N LYS A 67 23.01 16.10 23.73
CA LYS A 67 23.54 14.75 23.60
C LYS A 67 22.39 13.79 23.59
N ASP A 68 21.51 13.89 22.58
CA ASP A 68 20.48 12.92 22.32
C ASP A 68 21.13 11.65 21.74
N ASN A 69 21.48 10.80 22.68
CA ASN A 69 21.57 9.39 22.52
C ASN A 69 20.22 8.94 21.94
N HIS A 70 20.11 8.78 20.61
CA HIS A 70 18.95 8.20 19.95
C HIS A 70 18.74 6.78 20.49
N ARG A 71 18.14 6.68 21.66
CA ARG A 71 17.53 5.41 22.09
C ARG A 71 16.45 5.12 21.08
N VAL A 72 16.72 4.14 20.21
CA VAL A 72 15.72 3.56 19.35
C VAL A 72 14.51 3.23 20.23
N SER A 73 13.39 3.86 19.97
CA SER A 73 12.22 3.70 20.82
C SER A 73 11.74 2.24 20.76
N ASP A 74 11.61 1.59 21.92
CA ASP A 74 11.09 0.21 22.04
C ASP A 74 9.67 0.06 21.44
N MET A 75 9.00 1.18 21.14
CA MET A 75 7.69 1.23 20.50
C MET A 75 7.63 0.43 19.19
N LEU A 76 8.73 0.41 18.42
CA LEU A 76 8.75 -0.22 17.10
C LEU A 76 9.39 -1.61 17.09
N ILE A 77 9.73 -2.15 18.26
CA ILE A 77 10.32 -3.50 18.40
C ILE A 77 9.22 -4.48 18.78
N ASP A 78 9.03 -5.53 17.99
CA ASP A 78 8.04 -6.57 18.29
C ASP A 78 8.61 -7.63 19.25
N SER A 79 7.75 -8.57 19.69
CA SER A 79 8.11 -9.65 20.62
C SER A 79 9.16 -10.63 20.07
N PHE A 80 9.56 -10.50 18.81
CA PHE A 80 10.58 -11.30 18.13
C PHE A 80 11.89 -10.52 17.90
N GLY A 81 12.00 -9.31 18.46
CA GLY A 81 13.17 -8.45 18.32
C GLY A 81 13.26 -7.76 16.93
N ARG A 82 12.22 -7.80 16.10
CA ARG A 82 12.25 -7.15 14.79
C ARG A 82 11.93 -5.68 14.94
N MET A 83 12.84 -4.82 14.50
CA MET A 83 12.64 -3.38 14.41
C MET A 83 11.81 -3.03 13.16
N HIS A 84 10.76 -2.25 13.34
CA HIS A 84 9.87 -1.83 12.27
C HIS A 84 10.17 -0.42 11.79
N THR A 85 10.97 -0.31 10.73
CA THR A 85 11.43 0.96 10.17
C THR A 85 10.64 1.43 8.94
N TYR A 86 9.65 0.65 8.51
CA TYR A 86 8.89 0.92 7.30
C TYR A 86 7.39 1.01 7.57
N LEU A 87 6.82 2.21 7.42
CA LEU A 87 5.38 2.46 7.56
C LEU A 87 4.71 2.57 6.18
N ARG A 88 3.62 1.83 5.98
CA ARG A 88 2.70 2.00 4.86
C ARG A 88 1.46 2.74 5.36
N ILE A 89 1.09 3.82 4.68
CA ILE A 89 -0.09 4.62 5.01
C ILE A 89 -1.09 4.52 3.86
N SER A 90 -2.27 3.98 4.13
CA SER A 90 -3.40 4.06 3.22
C SER A 90 -4.02 5.46 3.36
N LEU A 91 -3.97 6.25 2.30
CA LEU A 91 -4.48 7.63 2.33
C LEU A 91 -5.98 7.71 2.05
N THR A 92 -6.53 6.70 1.39
CA THR A 92 -7.92 6.64 0.94
C THR A 92 -8.30 5.23 0.54
N GLU A 93 -9.57 4.89 0.66
CA GLU A 93 -10.13 3.66 0.12
C GLU A 93 -10.65 3.84 -1.32
N ARG A 94 -10.78 5.09 -1.79
CA ARG A 94 -11.27 5.38 -3.15
C ARG A 94 -10.25 4.98 -4.20
N CYS A 95 -10.74 4.36 -5.28
CA CYS A 95 -9.93 4.02 -6.45
C CYS A 95 -10.70 4.36 -7.72
N ASN A 96 -9.99 4.78 -8.76
CA ASN A 96 -10.52 5.07 -10.08
C ASN A 96 -10.51 3.84 -11.02
N LEU A 97 -10.01 2.70 -10.57
CA LEU A 97 -10.11 1.39 -11.23
C LEU A 97 -11.05 0.44 -10.47
N ARG A 98 -11.40 -0.68 -11.10
CA ARG A 98 -12.22 -1.76 -10.55
C ARG A 98 -11.61 -3.11 -10.92
N CYS A 99 -10.33 -3.31 -10.52
CA CYS A 99 -9.58 -4.50 -10.88
C CYS A 99 -10.23 -5.76 -10.30
N HIS A 100 -10.33 -6.82 -11.11
CA HIS A 100 -10.97 -8.09 -10.78
C HIS A 100 -10.41 -8.75 -9.50
N TYR A 101 -9.12 -8.51 -9.20
CA TYR A 101 -8.47 -9.08 -8.03
C TYR A 101 -8.51 -8.19 -6.79
N CYS A 102 -8.96 -6.94 -6.92
CA CYS A 102 -9.04 -5.98 -5.81
C CYS A 102 -10.46 -5.79 -5.30
N MET A 103 -11.44 -5.84 -6.21
CA MET A 103 -12.77 -5.32 -5.95
C MET A 103 -13.80 -5.94 -6.89
N PRO A 104 -15.00 -6.28 -6.41
CA PRO A 104 -16.10 -6.70 -7.26
C PRO A 104 -16.57 -5.57 -8.20
N PRO A 105 -17.34 -5.88 -9.29
CA PRO A 105 -17.78 -4.89 -10.27
C PRO A 105 -18.57 -3.72 -9.68
N GLU A 106 -19.42 -3.99 -8.72
CA GLU A 106 -20.27 -3.04 -7.99
C GLU A 106 -19.46 -2.13 -7.04
N GLY A 107 -18.24 -2.53 -6.72
CA GLY A 107 -17.40 -1.87 -5.73
C GLY A 107 -17.51 -2.52 -4.36
N VAL A 108 -17.03 -1.82 -3.34
CA VAL A 108 -17.14 -2.19 -1.93
C VAL A 108 -17.66 -1.00 -1.14
N ASP A 109 -18.29 -1.27 -0.01
CA ASP A 109 -18.68 -0.22 0.93
C ASP A 109 -17.43 0.49 1.45
N LEU A 110 -17.40 1.80 1.24
CA LEU A 110 -16.28 2.63 1.69
C LEU A 110 -16.57 3.20 3.08
N THR A 111 -15.54 3.29 3.88
CA THR A 111 -15.61 3.99 5.17
C THR A 111 -16.14 5.40 4.98
N PRO A 112 -17.16 5.84 5.74
CA PRO A 112 -17.70 7.19 5.67
C PRO A 112 -16.61 8.25 5.86
N LYS A 113 -16.67 9.33 5.07
CA LYS A 113 -15.63 10.37 5.08
C LYS A 113 -15.27 10.90 6.48
N PRO A 114 -16.23 11.10 7.43
CA PRO A 114 -15.89 11.53 8.78
C PRO A 114 -15.07 10.51 9.59
N GLN A 115 -15.07 9.26 9.19
CA GLN A 115 -14.30 8.19 9.85
C GLN A 115 -12.91 7.98 9.23
N LEU A 116 -12.59 8.63 8.11
CA LEU A 116 -11.27 8.61 7.52
C LEU A 116 -10.35 9.61 8.24
N LEU A 117 -9.05 9.31 8.25
CA LEU A 117 -8.04 10.23 8.78
C LEU A 117 -7.91 11.48 7.91
N SER A 118 -7.93 12.65 8.55
CA SER A 118 -7.56 13.92 7.94
C SER A 118 -6.04 13.98 7.66
N LEU A 119 -5.62 14.97 6.88
CA LEU A 119 -4.18 15.16 6.63
C LEU A 119 -3.41 15.43 7.93
N ASN A 120 -3.94 16.29 8.81
CA ASN A 120 -3.29 16.62 10.08
C ASN A 120 -3.15 15.38 10.99
N GLU A 121 -4.18 14.53 11.06
CA GLU A 121 -4.12 13.28 11.82
C GLU A 121 -3.05 12.32 11.25
N ILE A 122 -2.96 12.22 9.91
CA ILE A 122 -1.92 11.44 9.24
C ILE A 122 -0.53 11.99 9.55
N LEU A 123 -0.34 13.32 9.47
CA LEU A 123 0.95 13.97 9.74
C LEU A 123 1.37 13.78 11.20
N ARG A 124 0.46 13.92 12.16
CA ARG A 124 0.74 13.69 13.59
C ARG A 124 1.18 12.23 13.83
N LEU A 125 0.45 11.25 13.30
CA LEU A 125 0.84 9.85 13.42
C LEU A 125 2.18 9.57 12.73
N ALA A 126 2.38 10.06 11.49
CA ALA A 126 3.64 9.89 10.78
C ALA A 126 4.84 10.47 11.55
N TYR A 127 4.66 11.64 12.18
CA TYR A 127 5.67 12.23 13.06
C TYR A 127 6.02 11.29 14.23
N LEU A 128 5.03 10.72 14.93
CA LEU A 128 5.29 9.77 16.02
C LEU A 128 6.08 8.54 15.55
N PHE A 129 5.71 7.99 14.40
CA PHE A 129 6.44 6.84 13.82
C PHE A 129 7.87 7.19 13.42
N VAL A 130 8.07 8.34 12.77
CA VAL A 130 9.40 8.76 12.29
C VAL A 130 10.32 9.10 13.45
N THR A 131 9.85 9.83 14.46
CA THR A 131 10.64 10.14 15.66
C THR A 131 10.96 8.91 16.50
N SER A 132 10.21 7.82 16.33
CA SER A 132 10.48 6.53 16.98
C SER A 132 11.36 5.58 16.14
N GLY A 133 11.76 5.96 14.92
CA GLY A 133 12.73 5.20 14.11
C GLY A 133 12.23 4.69 12.76
N VAL A 134 11.03 5.06 12.33
CA VAL A 134 10.61 4.82 10.93
C VAL A 134 11.40 5.75 10.00
N ASP A 135 12.12 5.19 9.06
CA ASP A 135 12.91 5.92 8.07
C ASP A 135 12.35 5.84 6.64
N LYS A 136 11.30 5.02 6.45
CA LYS A 136 10.63 4.85 5.17
C LYS A 136 9.11 4.91 5.32
N ILE A 137 8.47 5.82 4.58
CA ILE A 137 7.01 5.87 4.45
C ILE A 137 6.62 5.53 3.01
N ARG A 138 5.55 4.72 2.85
CA ARG A 138 4.94 4.47 1.56
C ARG A 138 3.48 4.85 1.59
N LEU A 139 3.10 5.76 0.72
CA LEU A 139 1.73 6.17 0.48
C LEU A 139 1.04 5.15 -0.43
N THR A 140 -0.12 4.70 0.00
CA THR A 140 -0.97 3.72 -0.70
C THR A 140 -2.44 4.11 -0.53
N GLY A 141 -3.33 3.17 -0.75
CA GLY A 141 -4.77 3.30 -0.54
C GLY A 141 -5.52 2.45 -1.54
N GLY A 142 -6.70 2.86 -1.93
CA GLY A 142 -7.26 2.46 -3.21
C GLY A 142 -6.37 3.02 -4.32
N GLU A 143 -6.44 4.34 -4.53
CA GLU A 143 -5.49 5.05 -5.39
C GLU A 143 -5.10 6.38 -4.73
N PRO A 144 -3.85 6.56 -4.28
CA PRO A 144 -3.45 7.77 -3.55
C PRO A 144 -3.56 9.05 -4.38
N THR A 145 -3.39 8.99 -5.71
CA THR A 145 -3.43 10.16 -6.59
C THR A 145 -4.84 10.75 -6.79
N VAL A 146 -5.91 10.07 -6.33
CA VAL A 146 -7.27 10.62 -6.34
C VAL A 146 -7.54 11.54 -5.13
N ARG A 147 -6.68 11.48 -4.13
CA ARG A 147 -6.75 12.38 -2.99
C ARG A 147 -6.31 13.79 -3.41
N LYS A 148 -7.12 14.81 -3.09
CA LYS A 148 -6.90 16.18 -3.59
C LYS A 148 -5.64 16.82 -2.99
N ASP A 149 -5.35 16.54 -1.72
CA ASP A 149 -4.22 17.06 -0.93
C ASP A 149 -2.95 16.17 -1.01
N ILE A 150 -2.83 15.32 -2.03
CA ILE A 150 -1.70 14.37 -2.15
C ILE A 150 -0.34 15.06 -2.24
N GLU A 151 -0.26 16.19 -2.93
CA GLU A 151 0.96 16.97 -3.11
C GLU A 151 1.38 17.63 -1.79
N GLU A 152 0.39 18.21 -1.07
CA GLU A 152 0.57 18.77 0.26
C GLU A 152 1.00 17.68 1.27
N ALA A 153 0.36 16.51 1.24
CA ALA A 153 0.75 15.38 2.07
C ALA A 153 2.21 14.96 1.82
N CYS A 154 2.63 14.87 0.56
CA CYS A 154 4.02 14.58 0.22
C CYS A 154 4.97 15.65 0.75
N PHE A 155 4.63 16.92 0.56
CA PHE A 155 5.45 18.04 1.02
C PHE A 155 5.68 17.99 2.53
N HIS A 156 4.63 17.90 3.33
CA HIS A 156 4.77 17.88 4.78
C HIS A 156 5.46 16.61 5.30
N LEU A 157 5.12 15.44 4.75
CA LEU A 157 5.77 14.18 5.15
C LEU A 157 7.27 14.19 4.82
N SER A 158 7.67 14.74 3.67
CA SER A 158 9.08 14.80 3.28
C SER A 158 9.95 15.65 4.19
N LYS A 159 9.35 16.56 4.97
CA LYS A 159 10.05 17.43 5.94
C LYS A 159 10.26 16.78 7.29
N LEU A 160 9.71 15.60 7.55
CA LEU A 160 9.90 14.89 8.82
C LEU A 160 11.36 14.51 8.99
N LYS A 161 12.02 15.08 10.01
CA LYS A 161 13.43 14.80 10.34
C LYS A 161 13.58 13.32 10.69
N GLY A 162 14.46 12.61 9.99
CA GLY A 162 14.68 11.17 10.14
C GLY A 162 14.05 10.33 9.02
N LEU A 163 13.10 10.86 8.24
CA LEU A 163 12.56 10.16 7.08
C LEU A 163 13.58 10.19 5.92
N LYS A 164 14.01 8.99 5.48
CA LYS A 164 14.97 8.85 4.35
C LYS A 164 14.25 8.60 3.02
N THR A 165 13.11 7.92 3.06
CA THR A 165 12.39 7.52 1.84
C THR A 165 10.90 7.82 1.96
N LEU A 166 10.39 8.68 1.09
CA LEU A 166 8.96 8.85 0.85
C LEU A 166 8.61 8.19 -0.48
N ALA A 167 7.83 7.13 -0.44
CA ALA A 167 7.47 6.32 -1.61
C ALA A 167 5.96 6.33 -1.85
N MET A 168 5.54 6.05 -3.09
CA MET A 168 4.12 5.90 -3.45
C MET A 168 3.91 4.62 -4.27
N THR A 169 2.78 3.94 -4.04
CA THR A 169 2.27 2.91 -4.95
C THR A 169 0.99 3.44 -5.58
N THR A 170 0.90 3.41 -6.90
CA THR A 170 -0.18 4.00 -7.68
C THR A 170 -0.51 3.13 -8.90
N ASN A 171 -1.73 3.22 -9.40
CA ASN A 171 -2.13 2.59 -10.66
C ASN A 171 -1.70 3.39 -11.91
N GLY A 172 -1.13 4.57 -11.75
CA GLY A 172 -0.54 5.36 -12.81
C GLY A 172 -1.52 6.17 -13.68
N LEU A 173 -2.83 5.96 -13.61
CA LEU A 173 -3.79 6.62 -14.52
C LEU A 173 -3.72 8.15 -14.56
N THR A 174 -3.37 8.76 -13.44
CA THR A 174 -3.32 10.23 -13.31
C THR A 174 -1.95 10.74 -12.90
N LEU A 175 -0.97 9.84 -12.85
CA LEU A 175 0.34 10.12 -12.27
C LEU A 175 1.18 11.06 -13.14
N ALA A 176 1.26 10.85 -14.46
CA ALA A 176 2.17 11.58 -15.35
C ALA A 176 2.12 13.10 -15.13
N ARG A 177 0.93 13.69 -15.16
CA ARG A 177 0.74 15.14 -14.96
C ARG A 177 1.04 15.65 -13.54
N LYS A 178 1.08 14.75 -12.54
CA LYS A 178 1.36 15.09 -11.13
C LYS A 178 2.83 14.89 -10.76
N LEU A 179 3.58 14.12 -11.53
CA LEU A 179 4.95 13.73 -11.22
C LEU A 179 5.90 14.89 -10.92
N PRO A 180 5.93 15.98 -11.72
CA PRO A 180 6.83 17.09 -11.43
C PRO A 180 6.57 17.67 -10.04
N LYS A 181 5.30 17.95 -9.73
CA LYS A 181 4.90 18.50 -8.43
C LYS A 181 5.15 17.55 -7.27
N LEU A 182 4.87 16.26 -7.44
CA LEU A 182 5.15 15.23 -6.44
C LEU A 182 6.66 15.09 -6.17
N LYS A 183 7.49 15.20 -7.21
CA LYS A 183 8.96 15.19 -7.05
C LYS A 183 9.45 16.40 -6.27
N GLU A 184 8.99 17.61 -6.63
CA GLU A 184 9.26 18.85 -5.88
C GLU A 184 8.79 18.76 -4.43
N SER A 185 7.65 18.11 -4.18
CA SER A 185 7.12 17.85 -2.84
C SER A 185 7.88 16.76 -2.07
N GLY A 186 8.99 16.24 -2.60
CA GLY A 186 9.87 15.32 -1.90
C GLY A 186 9.53 13.84 -2.04
N LEU A 187 8.69 13.45 -3.00
CA LEU A 187 8.46 12.04 -3.29
C LEU A 187 9.73 11.43 -3.91
N THR A 188 10.33 10.44 -3.25
CA THR A 188 11.64 9.87 -3.64
C THR A 188 11.55 8.58 -4.44
N SER A 189 10.41 7.87 -4.43
CA SER A 189 10.28 6.58 -5.12
C SER A 189 8.84 6.31 -5.52
N VAL A 190 8.64 5.78 -6.74
CA VAL A 190 7.34 5.39 -7.26
C VAL A 190 7.29 3.91 -7.61
N ASN A 191 6.16 3.27 -7.27
CA ASN A 191 5.79 1.96 -7.78
C ASN A 191 4.51 2.14 -8.58
N ILE A 192 4.53 1.79 -9.86
CA ILE A 192 3.38 1.87 -10.76
C ILE A 192 2.88 0.44 -11.00
N SER A 193 1.58 0.23 -10.85
CA SER A 193 0.96 -1.09 -11.08
C SER A 193 0.55 -1.21 -12.53
N LEU A 194 1.05 -2.24 -13.21
CA LEU A 194 0.70 -2.59 -14.59
C LEU A 194 0.76 -4.12 -14.73
N ASP A 195 -0.39 -4.75 -14.87
CA ASP A 195 -0.47 -6.22 -14.89
C ASP A 195 -0.40 -6.83 -16.29
N THR A 196 -0.50 -6.01 -17.35
CA THR A 196 -0.45 -6.47 -18.74
C THR A 196 0.04 -5.37 -19.66
N LEU A 197 0.74 -5.74 -20.71
CA LEU A 197 1.19 -4.85 -21.79
C LEU A 197 0.16 -4.76 -22.93
N VAL A 198 -0.93 -5.53 -22.84
CA VAL A 198 -1.98 -5.59 -23.86
C VAL A 198 -3.17 -4.70 -23.44
N PRO A 199 -3.49 -3.61 -24.18
CA PRO A 199 -4.56 -2.68 -23.81
C PRO A 199 -5.93 -3.34 -23.57
N ALA A 200 -6.30 -4.33 -24.40
CA ALA A 200 -7.57 -5.05 -24.24
C ALA A 200 -7.62 -5.89 -22.94
N LYS A 201 -6.50 -6.55 -22.58
CA LYS A 201 -6.39 -7.28 -21.30
C LYS A 201 -6.44 -6.30 -20.11
N PHE A 202 -5.81 -5.11 -20.24
CA PHE A 202 -5.87 -4.07 -19.21
C PHE A 202 -7.31 -3.60 -18.98
N GLU A 203 -8.05 -3.25 -20.04
CA GLU A 203 -9.44 -2.81 -19.94
C GLU A 203 -10.33 -3.90 -19.32
N PHE A 204 -10.13 -5.14 -19.72
CA PHE A 204 -10.84 -6.28 -19.13
C PHE A 204 -10.54 -6.42 -17.63
N LEU A 205 -9.26 -6.44 -17.23
CA LEU A 205 -8.85 -6.65 -15.84
C LEU A 205 -9.30 -5.52 -14.92
N THR A 206 -9.14 -4.29 -15.37
CA THR A 206 -9.37 -3.09 -14.56
C THR A 206 -10.79 -2.53 -14.68
N ARG A 207 -11.58 -3.06 -15.64
CA ARG A 207 -12.91 -2.57 -16.04
C ARG A 207 -12.90 -1.08 -16.42
N ARG A 208 -11.76 -0.57 -16.87
CA ARG A 208 -11.57 0.84 -17.28
C ARG A 208 -10.51 0.92 -18.39
N LYS A 209 -10.69 1.88 -19.28
CA LYS A 209 -9.66 2.28 -20.26
C LYS A 209 -8.54 3.07 -19.59
N GLY A 210 -7.35 3.06 -20.18
CA GLY A 210 -6.25 3.91 -19.74
C GLY A 210 -4.88 3.25 -19.69
N HIS A 211 -4.68 2.13 -20.38
CA HIS A 211 -3.38 1.46 -20.50
C HIS A 211 -2.29 2.45 -20.97
N GLU A 212 -2.58 3.26 -22.01
CA GLU A 212 -1.65 4.24 -22.57
C GLU A 212 -1.23 5.29 -21.53
N LYS A 213 -2.17 5.72 -20.66
CA LYS A 213 -1.87 6.67 -19.57
C LYS A 213 -0.93 6.09 -18.51
N VAL A 214 -1.03 4.77 -18.26
CA VAL A 214 -0.11 4.09 -17.34
C VAL A 214 1.27 3.99 -17.97
N MET A 215 1.36 3.65 -19.25
CA MET A 215 2.62 3.64 -20.00
C MET A 215 3.27 5.04 -20.07
N GLU A 216 2.47 6.08 -20.33
CA GLU A 216 2.90 7.48 -20.25
C GLU A 216 3.46 7.82 -18.86
N SER A 217 2.79 7.37 -17.81
CA SER A 217 3.24 7.60 -16.42
C SER A 217 4.56 6.90 -16.09
N ILE A 218 4.81 5.72 -16.66
CA ILE A 218 6.09 5.03 -16.52
C ILE A 218 7.19 5.84 -17.22
N ASN A 219 6.96 6.29 -18.45
CA ASN A 219 7.93 7.09 -19.21
C ASN A 219 8.20 8.43 -18.50
N ALA A 220 7.16 9.16 -18.11
CA ALA A 220 7.28 10.41 -17.38
C ALA A 220 8.04 10.25 -16.06
N ALA A 221 7.87 9.13 -15.36
CA ALA A 221 8.62 8.85 -14.13
C ALA A 221 10.13 8.68 -14.40
N ILE A 222 10.50 8.06 -15.51
CA ILE A 222 11.90 7.94 -15.93
C ILE A 222 12.47 9.32 -16.29
N GLU A 223 11.73 10.11 -17.09
CA GLU A 223 12.13 11.45 -17.53
C GLU A 223 12.32 12.43 -16.36
N VAL A 224 11.47 12.35 -15.33
CA VAL A 224 11.59 13.15 -14.10
C VAL A 224 12.76 12.67 -13.23
N GLY A 225 13.40 11.54 -13.56
CA GLY A 225 14.62 11.05 -12.91
C GLY A 225 14.37 10.12 -11.72
N TYR A 226 13.26 9.35 -11.72
CA TYR A 226 13.15 8.21 -10.82
C TYR A 226 13.96 7.02 -11.35
N ASN A 227 14.90 6.52 -10.57
CA ASN A 227 15.77 5.40 -10.92
C ASN A 227 15.99 4.47 -9.72
N PRO A 228 15.53 3.20 -9.77
CA PRO A 228 14.64 2.65 -10.79
C PRO A 228 13.17 3.07 -10.60
N VAL A 229 12.44 3.17 -11.70
CA VAL A 229 10.96 3.16 -11.66
C VAL A 229 10.53 1.72 -11.41
N LYS A 230 9.76 1.48 -10.35
CA LYS A 230 9.29 0.13 -10.01
C LYS A 230 7.92 -0.12 -10.66
N VAL A 231 7.82 -1.19 -11.43
CA VAL A 231 6.57 -1.63 -12.05
C VAL A 231 6.12 -2.94 -11.41
N ASN A 232 4.98 -2.92 -10.73
CA ASN A 232 4.41 -4.11 -10.11
C ASN A 232 3.46 -4.81 -11.09
N CYS A 233 3.62 -6.12 -11.26
CA CYS A 233 2.77 -6.97 -12.08
C CYS A 233 2.30 -8.16 -11.24
N VAL A 234 1.00 -8.27 -10.97
CA VAL A 234 0.40 -9.47 -10.37
C VAL A 234 0.21 -10.51 -11.48
N VAL A 235 0.91 -11.64 -11.35
CA VAL A 235 0.88 -12.68 -12.39
C VAL A 235 -0.24 -13.68 -12.11
N MET A 236 -1.07 -13.90 -13.11
CA MET A 236 -2.23 -14.80 -13.05
C MET A 236 -2.20 -15.79 -14.23
N ARG A 237 -2.24 -17.08 -13.91
CA ARG A 237 -2.23 -18.16 -14.90
C ARG A 237 -3.39 -18.04 -15.88
N GLY A 238 -3.05 -18.20 -17.18
CA GLY A 238 -4.00 -18.12 -18.29
C GLY A 238 -4.51 -16.71 -18.58
N PHE A 239 -3.93 -15.69 -17.94
CA PHE A 239 -4.28 -14.30 -18.20
C PHE A 239 -3.09 -13.48 -18.72
N ASN A 240 -2.02 -13.37 -17.94
CA ASN A 240 -0.83 -12.58 -18.29
C ASN A 240 0.49 -13.31 -18.03
N ASP A 241 0.45 -14.59 -17.71
CA ASP A 241 1.63 -15.46 -17.56
C ASP A 241 2.41 -15.63 -18.86
N ASP A 242 1.78 -15.41 -20.01
CA ASP A 242 2.39 -15.35 -21.33
C ASP A 242 3.21 -14.07 -21.57
N GLU A 243 3.02 -13.02 -20.77
CA GLU A 243 3.69 -11.72 -20.92
C GLU A 243 4.94 -11.54 -20.02
N ILE A 244 5.27 -12.53 -19.17
CA ILE A 244 6.39 -12.42 -18.20
C ILE A 244 7.69 -12.00 -18.91
N CYS A 245 8.03 -12.65 -20.01
CA CYS A 245 9.25 -12.34 -20.73
C CYS A 245 9.21 -10.99 -21.47
N ASP A 246 8.05 -10.53 -21.87
CA ASP A 246 7.90 -9.23 -22.53
C ASP A 246 8.04 -8.10 -21.52
N PHE A 247 7.56 -8.30 -20.28
CA PHE A 247 7.86 -7.40 -19.16
C PHE A 247 9.35 -7.35 -18.82
N VAL A 248 10.05 -8.48 -18.84
CA VAL A 248 11.51 -8.50 -18.63
C VAL A 248 12.23 -7.73 -19.73
N GLU A 249 11.80 -7.84 -20.98
CA GLU A 249 12.37 -7.10 -22.10
C GLU A 249 12.31 -5.58 -21.93
N LEU A 250 11.27 -5.04 -21.26
CA LEU A 250 11.20 -3.61 -20.95
C LEU A 250 12.37 -3.11 -20.09
N THR A 251 13.08 -4.00 -19.40
CA THR A 251 14.24 -3.61 -18.58
C THR A 251 15.54 -3.46 -19.39
N ARG A 252 15.55 -3.82 -20.69
CA ARG A 252 16.75 -3.79 -21.54
C ARG A 252 17.34 -2.38 -21.59
N ASP A 253 16.56 -1.41 -22.03
CA ASP A 253 17.04 -0.06 -22.30
C ASP A 253 16.48 0.99 -21.31
N ARG A 254 15.77 0.56 -20.26
CA ARG A 254 15.07 1.43 -19.32
C ARG A 254 15.46 1.14 -17.87
N PRO A 255 15.61 2.16 -17.03
CA PRO A 255 15.90 2.00 -15.60
C PRO A 255 14.65 1.58 -14.81
N ILE A 256 14.03 0.47 -15.24
CA ILE A 256 12.81 -0.07 -14.66
C ILE A 256 13.16 -1.30 -13.81
N ASN A 257 12.53 -1.44 -12.67
CA ASN A 257 12.50 -2.68 -11.91
C ASN A 257 11.12 -3.32 -12.06
N ILE A 258 11.01 -4.35 -12.90
CA ILE A 258 9.79 -5.15 -13.02
C ILE A 258 9.69 -6.07 -11.80
N ARG A 259 8.52 -6.06 -11.15
CA ARG A 259 8.29 -6.80 -9.91
C ARG A 259 7.09 -7.71 -10.08
N PHE A 260 7.32 -8.97 -10.37
CA PHE A 260 6.30 -10.00 -10.46
C PHE A 260 5.82 -10.38 -9.05
N ILE A 261 4.52 -10.38 -8.86
CA ILE A 261 3.86 -10.66 -7.57
C ILE A 261 2.98 -11.88 -7.74
N GLU A 262 3.13 -12.87 -6.89
CA GLU A 262 2.22 -14.01 -6.84
C GLU A 262 0.80 -13.56 -6.49
N PHE A 263 -0.18 -14.07 -7.22
CA PHE A 263 -1.59 -13.75 -7.02
C PHE A 263 -2.07 -14.24 -5.65
N MET A 264 -2.56 -13.33 -4.82
CA MET A 264 -2.95 -13.58 -3.43
C MET A 264 -4.47 -13.58 -3.23
N PRO A 265 -4.98 -14.32 -2.23
CA PRO A 265 -6.39 -14.27 -1.82
C PRO A 265 -6.69 -12.98 -1.05
N PHE A 266 -7.75 -12.29 -1.46
CA PHE A 266 -8.38 -11.19 -0.73
C PHE A 266 -9.90 -11.35 -0.80
N ASP A 267 -10.61 -10.80 0.19
CA ASP A 267 -12.07 -10.85 0.18
C ASP A 267 -12.64 -10.13 -1.06
N GLY A 268 -13.66 -10.73 -1.67
CA GLY A 268 -14.27 -10.22 -2.90
C GLY A 268 -13.42 -10.38 -4.16
N ASN A 269 -12.24 -11.01 -4.11
CA ASN A 269 -11.49 -11.32 -5.31
C ASN A 269 -11.79 -12.75 -5.84
N VAL A 270 -11.46 -12.96 -7.10
CA VAL A 270 -11.68 -14.25 -7.79
C VAL A 270 -10.52 -15.23 -7.59
N TRP A 271 -9.84 -15.19 -6.43
CA TRP A 271 -8.68 -16.04 -6.19
C TRP A 271 -9.03 -17.53 -6.26
N ASN A 272 -8.16 -18.25 -6.95
CA ASN A 272 -8.19 -19.69 -7.05
C ASN A 272 -6.75 -20.19 -7.21
N VAL A 273 -6.41 -21.28 -6.54
CA VAL A 273 -5.07 -21.88 -6.60
C VAL A 273 -4.65 -22.22 -8.04
N LYS A 274 -5.59 -22.57 -8.92
CA LYS A 274 -5.32 -22.85 -10.34
C LYS A 274 -4.86 -21.60 -11.11
N LYS A 275 -5.11 -20.40 -10.60
CA LYS A 275 -4.66 -19.11 -11.18
C LYS A 275 -3.32 -18.66 -10.64
N LEU A 276 -2.80 -19.30 -9.60
CA LEU A 276 -1.48 -19.01 -9.06
C LEU A 276 -0.41 -19.48 -10.05
N VAL A 277 0.53 -18.60 -10.35
CA VAL A 277 1.81 -18.94 -11.00
C VAL A 277 2.88 -18.87 -9.92
N PRO A 278 3.43 -20.01 -9.47
CA PRO A 278 4.47 -20.04 -8.45
C PRO A 278 5.76 -19.34 -8.89
N TYR A 279 6.46 -18.76 -7.92
CA TYR A 279 7.77 -18.13 -8.16
C TYR A 279 8.73 -18.99 -8.96
N ALA A 280 8.86 -20.27 -8.60
CA ALA A 280 9.77 -21.19 -9.30
C ALA A 280 9.44 -21.31 -10.79
N GLU A 281 8.16 -21.32 -11.16
CA GLU A 281 7.71 -21.38 -12.55
C GLU A 281 7.97 -20.06 -13.29
N MET A 282 7.69 -18.91 -12.65
CA MET A 282 8.02 -17.60 -13.21
C MET A 282 9.53 -17.47 -13.46
N LEU A 283 10.34 -17.89 -12.49
CA LEU A 283 11.80 -17.85 -12.59
C LEU A 283 12.30 -18.75 -13.72
N ASP A 284 11.82 -19.98 -13.82
CA ASP A 284 12.18 -20.93 -14.89
C ASP A 284 11.84 -20.36 -16.28
N THR A 285 10.66 -19.73 -16.41
CA THR A 285 10.25 -19.05 -17.65
C THR A 285 11.24 -17.96 -18.06
N VAL A 286 11.67 -17.13 -17.09
CA VAL A 286 12.63 -16.05 -17.35
C VAL A 286 14.03 -16.61 -17.67
N VAL A 287 14.52 -17.59 -16.91
CA VAL A 287 15.86 -18.19 -17.12
C VAL A 287 15.97 -18.83 -18.51
N LYS A 288 14.92 -19.51 -18.98
CA LYS A 288 14.90 -20.14 -20.32
C LYS A 288 15.07 -19.11 -21.44
N LYS A 289 14.49 -17.92 -21.33
CA LYS A 289 14.60 -16.87 -22.36
C LYS A 289 15.82 -15.95 -22.13
N PHE A 290 16.23 -15.77 -20.88
CA PHE A 290 17.34 -14.90 -20.48
C PHE A 290 18.37 -15.68 -19.66
N PRO A 291 19.22 -16.47 -20.28
CA PRO A 291 20.21 -17.35 -19.58
C PRO A 291 21.24 -16.54 -18.78
N GLY A 292 21.43 -15.25 -19.08
CA GLY A 292 22.27 -14.33 -18.31
C GLY A 292 21.58 -13.73 -17.07
N LEU A 293 20.45 -14.28 -16.60
CA LEU A 293 19.79 -13.82 -15.38
C LEU A 293 20.59 -14.22 -14.14
N ARG A 294 21.02 -13.24 -13.35
CA ARG A 294 21.79 -13.45 -12.11
C ARG A 294 21.06 -12.94 -10.88
N ARG A 295 21.13 -13.72 -9.81
CA ARG A 295 20.62 -13.33 -8.49
C ARG A 295 21.43 -12.17 -7.92
N MET A 296 20.77 -11.13 -7.41
CA MET A 296 21.40 -10.03 -6.69
C MET A 296 21.39 -10.32 -5.18
N GLN A 297 22.26 -9.63 -4.44
CA GLN A 297 22.20 -9.63 -2.99
C GLN A 297 21.06 -8.73 -2.52
N ASP A 298 20.16 -9.26 -1.69
CA ASP A 298 19.05 -8.53 -1.11
C ASP A 298 19.35 -8.09 0.33
N HIS A 299 18.76 -6.96 0.72
CA HIS A 299 18.75 -6.59 2.13
C HIS A 299 17.81 -7.55 2.91
N PRO A 300 18.13 -7.97 4.16
CA PRO A 300 17.32 -8.95 4.93
C PRO A 300 15.86 -8.57 5.11
N THR A 301 15.51 -7.26 5.09
CA THR A 301 14.14 -6.77 5.22
C THR A 301 13.40 -6.64 3.89
N GLU A 302 14.06 -6.97 2.76
CA GLU A 302 13.46 -6.85 1.44
C GLU A 302 12.41 -7.94 1.21
N THR A 303 11.31 -7.58 0.51
CA THR A 303 10.27 -8.55 0.15
C THR A 303 10.49 -9.20 -1.19
N ALA A 304 11.23 -8.50 -2.04
CA ALA A 304 11.47 -8.92 -3.40
C ALA A 304 12.81 -9.66 -3.48
N LYS A 305 12.82 -10.75 -4.23
CA LYS A 305 14.03 -11.43 -4.66
C LYS A 305 14.50 -10.75 -5.95
N ASN A 306 15.65 -10.06 -5.90
CA ASN A 306 16.11 -9.23 -7.01
C ASN A 306 17.08 -9.99 -7.92
N PHE A 307 16.94 -9.74 -9.21
CA PHE A 307 17.76 -10.33 -10.28
C PHE A 307 18.15 -9.25 -11.29
N LYS A 308 19.24 -9.51 -11.99
CA LYS A 308 19.75 -8.70 -13.10
C LYS A 308 19.94 -9.58 -14.31
N VAL A 309 19.45 -9.15 -15.47
CA VAL A 309 19.79 -9.76 -16.76
C VAL A 309 21.03 -9.06 -17.31
N ASP A 310 21.98 -9.82 -17.84
CA ASP A 310 23.19 -9.25 -18.45
C ASP A 310 22.81 -8.35 -19.63
N GLY A 311 23.43 -7.17 -19.68
CA GLY A 311 23.18 -6.16 -20.70
C GLY A 311 21.90 -5.35 -20.52
N HIS A 312 21.06 -5.62 -19.52
CA HIS A 312 19.87 -4.81 -19.25
C HIS A 312 20.17 -3.65 -18.29
N HIS A 313 19.57 -2.49 -18.49
CA HIS A 313 19.69 -1.33 -17.61
C HIS A 313 18.85 -1.51 -16.32
N GLY A 314 17.68 -2.09 -16.44
CA GLY A 314 16.76 -2.31 -15.31
C GLY A 314 17.01 -3.64 -14.59
N ASN A 315 16.10 -4.00 -13.71
CA ASN A 315 16.14 -5.19 -12.87
C ASN A 315 14.83 -5.97 -12.95
N VAL A 316 14.89 -7.24 -12.55
CA VAL A 316 13.74 -8.13 -12.42
C VAL A 316 13.63 -8.56 -10.96
N SER A 317 12.42 -8.57 -10.40
CA SER A 317 12.21 -8.96 -9.01
C SER A 317 10.98 -9.86 -8.89
N PHE A 318 10.99 -10.76 -7.90
CA PHE A 318 9.85 -11.61 -7.58
C PHE A 318 9.43 -11.41 -6.13
N ILE A 319 8.12 -11.24 -5.91
CA ILE A 319 7.51 -11.12 -4.59
C ILE A 319 6.73 -12.40 -4.32
N THR A 320 7.34 -13.29 -3.57
CA THR A 320 6.92 -14.66 -3.34
C THR A 320 5.96 -14.77 -2.16
N SER A 321 4.81 -14.09 -2.27
CA SER A 321 3.85 -13.94 -1.16
C SER A 321 3.15 -15.23 -0.78
N MET A 322 3.03 -16.18 -1.71
CA MET A 322 2.28 -17.42 -1.55
C MET A 322 3.17 -18.62 -1.29
N THR A 323 4.27 -18.75 -2.05
CA THR A 323 5.10 -19.97 -2.04
C THR A 323 6.28 -19.87 -1.09
N GLU A 324 6.97 -18.74 -1.01
CA GLU A 324 8.15 -18.55 -0.18
C GLU A 324 8.04 -17.24 0.62
N HIS A 325 7.38 -17.29 1.77
CA HIS A 325 7.10 -16.09 2.56
C HIS A 325 8.38 -15.45 3.13
N PHE A 326 8.32 -14.12 3.28
CA PHE A 326 9.40 -13.25 3.77
C PHE A 326 9.10 -12.66 5.17
N CYS A 327 8.40 -13.42 6.02
CA CYS A 327 7.92 -12.92 7.32
C CYS A 327 9.03 -12.72 8.35
N ALA A 328 10.10 -13.52 8.30
CA ALA A 328 11.19 -13.46 9.28
C ALA A 328 11.87 -12.09 9.30
N GLY A 329 12.15 -11.48 8.13
CA GLY A 329 12.75 -10.16 7.99
C GLY A 329 11.74 -9.01 7.92
N CYS A 330 10.47 -9.22 8.28
CA CYS A 330 9.43 -8.22 8.09
C CYS A 330 9.58 -7.01 9.03
N ASN A 331 9.94 -5.86 8.49
CA ASN A 331 10.05 -4.58 9.20
C ASN A 331 8.86 -3.62 8.93
N ARG A 332 7.75 -4.12 8.37
CA ARG A 332 6.66 -3.27 7.87
C ARG A 332 5.51 -3.17 8.84
N LEU A 333 5.01 -1.95 8.95
CA LEU A 333 3.78 -1.58 9.63
C LEU A 333 2.77 -1.01 8.61
N ARG A 334 1.50 -1.03 8.96
CA ARG A 334 0.44 -0.52 8.10
C ARG A 334 -0.58 0.28 8.90
N LEU A 335 -0.79 1.53 8.50
CA LEU A 335 -1.84 2.41 8.97
C LEU A 335 -2.90 2.48 7.87
N LEU A 336 -4.13 2.13 8.19
CA LEU A 336 -5.27 2.15 7.28
C LEU A 336 -5.89 3.54 7.19
N ALA A 337 -6.71 3.79 6.17
CA ALA A 337 -7.32 5.09 5.92
C ALA A 337 -8.30 5.51 7.04
N ASP A 338 -8.89 4.56 7.72
CA ASP A 338 -9.79 4.74 8.87
C ASP A 338 -9.06 4.87 10.22
N GLY A 339 -7.72 4.90 10.22
CA GLY A 339 -6.89 4.96 11.42
C GLY A 339 -6.65 3.62 12.11
N ASN A 340 -7.08 2.51 11.52
CA ASN A 340 -6.80 1.19 12.07
C ASN A 340 -5.31 0.81 11.88
N PHE A 341 -4.71 0.39 13.00
CA PHE A 341 -3.33 -0.11 13.12
C PHE A 341 -3.32 -1.37 13.99
N LYS A 342 -4.10 -2.43 13.65
CA LYS A 342 -4.50 -3.55 14.53
C LYS A 342 -5.31 -3.12 15.77
N VAL A 343 -5.30 -1.85 16.11
CA VAL A 343 -6.15 -1.14 17.07
C VAL A 343 -6.58 0.15 16.39
N SER A 344 -7.67 0.77 16.84
CA SER A 344 -8.05 2.10 16.36
C SER A 344 -7.08 3.13 16.94
N LEU A 345 -6.41 3.89 16.08
CA LEU A 345 -5.64 5.08 16.49
C LEU A 345 -6.44 6.36 16.30
N ARG A 346 -7.50 6.32 15.48
CA ARG A 346 -8.37 7.46 15.23
C ARG A 346 -9.09 7.94 16.49
N ASP A 347 -9.67 7.02 17.25
CA ASP A 347 -10.50 7.39 18.38
C ASP A 347 -9.67 8.04 19.50
N PRO A 348 -8.53 7.50 19.95
CA PRO A 348 -7.63 8.21 20.86
C PRO A 348 -7.17 9.56 20.34
N LEU A 349 -6.79 9.67 19.04
CA LEU A 349 -6.40 10.93 18.43
C LEU A 349 -7.48 12.02 18.59
N ARG A 350 -8.75 11.68 18.36
CA ARG A 350 -9.89 12.60 18.41
C ARG A 350 -10.36 12.91 19.83
N GLN A 351 -10.00 12.04 20.76
CA GLN A 351 -10.19 12.25 22.20
C GLN A 351 -9.04 13.02 22.85
N ASN A 352 -8.17 13.64 22.02
CA ASN A 352 -7.02 14.45 22.44
C ASN A 352 -5.97 13.64 23.26
N ALA A 353 -5.81 12.35 22.99
CA ALA A 353 -4.71 11.58 23.58
C ALA A 353 -3.37 12.27 23.31
N SER A 354 -2.51 12.28 24.34
CA SER A 354 -1.14 12.78 24.25
C SER A 354 -0.29 11.93 23.28
N ASP A 355 0.83 12.46 22.86
CA ASP A 355 1.75 11.74 22.00
C ASP A 355 2.33 10.50 22.71
N ASP A 356 2.52 10.55 24.02
CA ASP A 356 3.02 9.41 24.80
C ASP A 356 1.98 8.30 24.93
N GLU A 357 0.71 8.64 25.19
CA GLU A 357 -0.39 7.66 25.15
C GLU A 357 -0.51 7.00 23.79
N LEU A 358 -0.39 7.75 22.70
CA LEU A 358 -0.40 7.18 21.36
C LEU A 358 0.80 6.26 21.12
N ARG A 359 2.00 6.60 21.60
CA ARG A 359 3.17 5.74 21.53
C ARG A 359 2.99 4.43 22.29
N GLU A 360 2.38 4.48 23.46
CA GLU A 360 2.06 3.27 24.25
C GLU A 360 1.08 2.35 23.51
N ILE A 361 0.01 2.92 22.94
CA ILE A 361 -0.98 2.15 22.15
C ILE A 361 -0.31 1.50 20.93
N ILE A 362 0.50 2.25 20.20
CA ILE A 362 1.24 1.76 19.03
C ILE A 362 2.21 0.64 19.45
N GLY A 363 2.99 0.85 20.52
CA GLY A 363 3.93 -0.12 21.03
C GLY A 363 3.28 -1.43 21.46
N ALA A 364 2.17 -1.35 22.17
CA ALA A 364 1.36 -2.52 22.53
C ALA A 364 0.83 -3.27 21.31
N ALA A 365 0.43 -2.57 20.25
CA ALA A 365 -0.01 -3.17 18.99
C ALA A 365 1.14 -3.81 18.20
N VAL A 366 2.33 -3.22 18.22
CA VAL A 366 3.54 -3.78 17.61
C VAL A 366 3.97 -5.07 18.32
N LYS A 367 3.99 -5.09 19.64
CA LYS A 367 4.33 -6.28 20.44
C LYS A 367 3.37 -7.46 20.19
N ARG A 368 2.11 -7.20 19.83
CA ARG A 368 1.13 -8.25 19.45
C ARG A 368 1.29 -8.76 18.01
N LYS A 369 2.30 -8.30 17.26
CA LYS A 369 2.56 -8.78 15.91
C LYS A 369 3.07 -10.23 15.96
N LYS A 370 2.49 -11.10 15.14
CA LYS A 370 2.90 -12.51 15.06
C LYS A 370 4.24 -12.67 14.32
N ALA A 371 4.98 -13.75 14.59
CA ALA A 371 6.23 -14.08 13.89
C ALA A 371 6.03 -14.19 12.38
N ALA A 372 4.99 -14.90 11.96
CA ALA A 372 4.58 -15.08 10.58
C ALA A 372 3.04 -14.99 10.46
N HIS A 373 2.52 -14.89 9.24
CA HIS A 373 1.10 -15.12 8.98
C HIS A 373 0.77 -16.61 9.11
N ALA A 374 -0.52 -16.93 9.22
CA ALA A 374 -1.03 -18.30 9.42
C ALA A 374 -0.86 -19.24 8.20
N GLY A 375 -0.08 -18.85 7.19
CA GLY A 375 -0.04 -19.49 5.88
C GLY A 375 -1.02 -18.84 4.91
N MET A 376 -0.56 -18.54 3.71
CA MET A 376 -1.41 -17.84 2.72
C MET A 376 -2.53 -18.72 2.19
N PHE A 377 -2.29 -20.03 2.09
CA PHE A 377 -3.32 -20.99 1.67
C PHE A 377 -4.39 -21.21 2.75
N ASP A 378 -4.06 -21.04 4.03
CA ASP A 378 -5.03 -21.10 5.13
C ASP A 378 -5.83 -19.80 5.24
N ILE A 379 -5.17 -18.66 5.02
CA ILE A 379 -5.84 -17.35 4.93
C ILE A 379 -6.87 -17.35 3.77
N ALA A 380 -6.57 -18.04 2.66
CA ALA A 380 -7.49 -18.18 1.54
C ALA A 380 -8.82 -18.89 1.88
N LYS A 381 -8.84 -19.67 2.97
CA LYS A 381 -10.03 -20.40 3.45
C LYS A 381 -10.84 -19.61 4.47
N THR A 382 -10.35 -18.46 4.91
CA THR A 382 -10.98 -17.64 5.96
C THR A 382 -11.44 -16.32 5.39
N ALA A 383 -12.47 -15.73 5.99
CA ALA A 383 -12.90 -14.37 5.67
C ALA A 383 -11.73 -13.40 5.85
N ASN A 384 -11.47 -12.59 4.83
CA ASN A 384 -10.39 -11.63 4.78
C ASN A 384 -10.96 -10.25 4.39
N ARG A 385 -10.15 -9.20 4.40
CA ARG A 385 -10.59 -7.87 3.98
C ARG A 385 -10.35 -7.67 2.48
N PRO A 386 -11.21 -6.89 1.78
CA PRO A 386 -10.91 -6.42 0.45
C PRO A 386 -9.56 -5.69 0.39
N MET A 387 -8.83 -5.89 -0.72
CA MET A 387 -7.48 -5.31 -0.87
C MET A 387 -7.48 -3.79 -0.70
N ILE A 388 -8.53 -3.12 -1.14
CA ILE A 388 -8.68 -1.67 -1.08
C ILE A 388 -8.71 -1.14 0.37
N HIS A 389 -9.30 -1.87 1.30
CA HIS A 389 -9.35 -1.50 2.71
C HIS A 389 -7.99 -1.64 3.40
N ILE A 390 -7.13 -2.54 2.93
CA ILE A 390 -5.82 -2.76 3.53
C ILE A 390 -4.69 -1.92 2.88
N GLY A 391 -5.02 -1.12 1.86
CA GLY A 391 -4.09 -0.19 1.25
C GLY A 391 -3.05 -0.87 0.35
N GLY A 392 -3.50 -1.67 -0.59
CA GLY A 392 -2.76 -2.19 -1.76
C GLY A 392 -1.47 -2.94 -1.50
#